data_79e2b783b0040545ef0a9940267128e3
#
_entry.id   79e2b783b0040545ef0a9940267128e3
#
_cell.length_a   1.000
_cell.length_b   1.000
_cell.length_c   1.000
_cell.angle_alpha   90.00
_cell.angle_beta   90.00
_cell.angle_gamma   90.00
#
_symmetry.space_group_name_H-M   'P 1'
#
loop_
_entity.id
_entity.type
_entity.pdbx_description
1 polymer ?
#
loop_
_entity_poly.entity_id
_entity_poly.type
_entity_poly.pdbx_seq_one_letter_code
_entity_poly.pdbx_strand_id
1 'polypeptide(L)'
;MKILIMGLPGSGKTYLAKRMQPILEAAWYNADIVREMANDWDFSPEGRIRQSLRMKSLANFEKSHGRIVICDFVCPTRETKENFAPDITIWTVS
;
A
#
# COMPACT_ATOMS: atom_id res chain seq x y z
N MET A 1 -12.17 -4.77 -1.74
CA MET A 1 -11.88 -4.07 -0.47
C MET A 1 -10.41 -3.69 -0.42
N LYS A 2 -10.13 -2.45 -0.07
CA LYS A 2 -8.76 -1.93 0.02
C LYS A 2 -8.30 -1.87 1.47
N ILE A 3 -7.22 -2.58 1.79
CA ILE A 3 -6.61 -2.60 3.11
C ILE A 3 -5.28 -1.87 3.03
N LEU A 4 -5.11 -0.83 3.83
CA LEU A 4 -3.87 -0.08 3.92
C LEU A 4 -3.15 -0.47 5.20
N ILE A 5 -1.91 -0.92 5.09
CA ILE A 5 -1.04 -1.17 6.24
C ILE A 5 0.02 -0.08 6.27
N MET A 6 0.06 0.66 7.36
CA MET A 6 0.95 1.80 7.57
C MET A 6 1.89 1.54 8.73
N GLY A 7 3.03 2.17 8.72
CA GLY A 7 4.00 2.10 9.81
C GLY A 7 5.39 2.44 9.33
N LEU A 8 6.29 2.64 10.27
CA LEU A 8 7.69 2.91 9.99
C LEU A 8 8.39 1.66 9.45
N PRO A 9 9.54 1.83 8.77
CA PRO A 9 10.36 0.68 8.37
C PRO A 9 10.68 -0.19 9.60
N GLY A 10 10.60 -1.50 9.43
CA GLY A 10 10.86 -2.44 10.53
C GLY A 10 9.72 -2.61 11.52
N SER A 11 8.54 -2.03 11.26
CA SER A 11 7.37 -2.14 12.15
C SER A 11 6.57 -3.44 11.95
N GLY A 12 6.96 -4.28 11.00
CA GLY A 12 6.25 -5.54 10.75
C GLY A 12 5.19 -5.49 9.66
N LYS A 13 5.13 -4.42 8.85
CA LYS A 13 4.15 -4.31 7.77
C LYS A 13 4.20 -5.48 6.79
N THR A 14 5.40 -5.80 6.32
CA THR A 14 5.61 -6.90 5.38
C THR A 14 5.24 -8.24 6.00
N TYR A 15 5.63 -8.45 7.25
CA TYR A 15 5.31 -9.68 7.99
C TYR A 15 3.80 -9.86 8.09
N LEU A 16 3.09 -8.80 8.45
CA LEU A 16 1.63 -8.84 8.59
C LEU A 16 0.95 -9.09 7.23
N ALA A 17 1.35 -8.34 6.19
CA ALA A 17 0.79 -8.51 4.85
C ALA A 17 1.00 -9.91 4.32
N LYS A 18 2.19 -10.47 4.52
CA LYS A 18 2.53 -11.81 4.08
C LYS A 18 1.64 -12.87 4.74
N ARG A 19 1.27 -12.66 5.99
CA ARG A 19 0.38 -13.59 6.71
C ARG A 19 -1.08 -13.41 6.31
N MET A 20 -1.51 -12.17 6.08
CA MET A 20 -2.89 -11.88 5.70
C MET A 20 -3.22 -12.31 4.28
N GLN A 21 -2.25 -12.21 3.38
CA GLN A 21 -2.47 -12.46 1.95
C GLN A 21 -3.12 -13.83 1.66
N PRO A 22 -2.59 -14.96 2.14
CA PRO A 22 -3.20 -16.25 1.83
C PRO A 22 -4.54 -16.46 2.53
N ILE A 23 -4.70 -15.92 3.74
CA ILE A 23 -5.94 -16.07 4.51
C ILE A 23 -7.10 -15.36 3.79
N LEU A 24 -6.84 -14.19 3.24
CA LEU A 24 -7.84 -13.36 2.57
C LEU A 24 -7.89 -13.62 1.05
N GLU A 25 -7.00 -14.43 0.54
CA GLU A 25 -6.83 -14.61 -0.92
C GLU A 25 -6.66 -13.25 -1.62
N ALA A 26 -5.88 -12.37 -1.00
CA ALA A 26 -5.75 -10.98 -1.43
C ALA A 26 -4.58 -10.78 -2.39
N ALA A 27 -4.70 -9.76 -3.25
CA ALA A 27 -3.53 -9.20 -3.91
C ALA A 27 -2.74 -8.37 -2.89
N TRP A 28 -1.43 -8.34 -3.03
CA TRP A 28 -0.58 -7.56 -2.13
C TRP A 28 0.43 -6.75 -2.94
N TYR A 29 0.39 -5.45 -2.77
CA TYR A 29 1.33 -4.52 -3.38
C TYR A 29 2.13 -3.84 -2.28
N ASN A 30 3.42 -4.20 -2.19
CA ASN A 30 4.38 -3.55 -1.31
C ASN A 30 4.93 -2.32 -2.01
N ALA A 31 4.96 -1.18 -1.33
CA ALA A 31 5.36 0.08 -1.94
C ALA A 31 6.79 0.06 -2.50
N ASP A 32 7.73 -0.58 -1.78
CA ASP A 32 9.12 -0.67 -2.25
C ASP A 32 9.25 -1.56 -3.49
N ILE A 33 8.53 -2.66 -3.54
CA ILE A 33 8.51 -3.54 -4.70
C ILE A 33 7.92 -2.80 -5.90
N VAL A 34 6.86 -2.04 -5.70
CA VAL A 34 6.25 -1.25 -6.77
C VAL A 34 7.22 -0.18 -7.27
N ARG A 35 7.98 0.48 -6.38
CA ARG A 35 9.03 1.41 -6.79
C ARG A 35 10.10 0.72 -7.62
N GLU A 36 10.52 -0.46 -7.21
CA GLU A 36 11.50 -1.25 -7.95
C GLU A 36 10.99 -1.60 -9.34
N MET A 37 9.76 -2.07 -9.45
CA MET A 37 9.14 -2.41 -10.74
C MET A 37 9.01 -1.20 -11.65
N ALA A 38 8.70 -0.03 -11.10
CA ALA A 38 8.58 1.21 -11.85
C ALA A 38 9.94 1.90 -12.08
N ASN A 39 11.00 1.40 -11.44
CA ASN A 39 12.32 2.03 -11.43
C ASN A 39 12.21 3.51 -11.04
N ASP A 40 11.49 3.79 -9.96
CA ASP A 40 11.17 5.14 -9.52
C ASP A 40 11.45 5.29 -8.02
N TRP A 41 12.64 5.74 -7.70
CA TRP A 41 13.11 5.96 -6.33
C TRP A 41 13.14 7.44 -5.96
N ASP A 42 12.31 8.23 -6.63
CA ASP A 42 12.18 9.66 -6.36
C ASP A 42 11.34 9.88 -5.10
N PHE A 43 11.98 10.34 -4.02
CA PHE A 43 11.34 10.66 -2.76
C PHE A 43 11.02 12.15 -2.59
N SER A 44 11.13 12.94 -3.68
CA SER A 44 10.65 14.32 -3.69
C SER A 44 9.12 14.35 -3.50
N PRO A 45 8.53 15.51 -3.17
CA PRO A 45 7.07 15.60 -3.06
C PRO A 45 6.34 15.09 -4.30
N GLU A 46 6.82 15.41 -5.51
CA GLU A 46 6.22 14.94 -6.77
C GLU A 46 6.36 13.43 -6.92
N GLY A 47 7.52 12.88 -6.56
CA GLY A 47 7.77 11.44 -6.63
C GLY A 47 6.89 10.66 -5.67
N ARG A 48 6.65 11.20 -4.48
CA ARG A 48 5.76 10.60 -3.50
C ARG A 48 4.31 10.60 -3.97
N ILE A 49 3.87 11.69 -4.59
CA ILE A 49 2.53 11.78 -5.16
C ILE A 49 2.39 10.76 -6.29
N ARG A 50 3.36 10.68 -7.18
CA ARG A 50 3.36 9.73 -8.29
C ARG A 50 3.26 8.29 -7.77
N GLN A 51 4.02 7.96 -6.74
CA GLN A 51 3.97 6.63 -6.13
C GLN A 51 2.60 6.34 -5.51
N SER A 52 2.02 7.31 -4.80
CA SER A 52 0.70 7.13 -4.19
C SER A 52 -0.40 6.90 -5.23
N LEU A 53 -0.32 7.61 -6.35
CA LEU A 53 -1.26 7.42 -7.45
C LEU A 53 -1.10 6.05 -8.11
N ARG A 54 0.14 5.57 -8.23
CA ARG A 54 0.43 4.24 -8.75
C ARG A 54 -0.18 3.16 -7.86
N MET A 55 0.03 3.27 -6.55
CA MET A 55 -0.54 2.34 -5.57
C MET A 55 -2.07 2.39 -5.57
N LYS A 56 -2.64 3.58 -5.66
CA LYS A 56 -4.09 3.77 -5.76
C LYS A 56 -4.66 3.08 -6.99
N SER A 57 -4.00 3.24 -8.14
CA SER A 57 -4.45 2.62 -9.39
C SER A 57 -4.45 1.10 -9.30
N LEU A 58 -3.39 0.52 -8.73
CA LEU A 58 -3.29 -0.93 -8.53
C LEU A 58 -4.38 -1.43 -7.59
N ALA A 59 -4.61 -0.73 -6.48
CA ALA A 59 -5.64 -1.11 -5.51
C ALA A 59 -7.05 -1.02 -6.11
N ASN A 60 -7.33 0.06 -6.83
CA ASN A 60 -8.64 0.25 -7.45
C ASN A 60 -8.92 -0.79 -8.54
N PHE A 61 -7.88 -1.18 -9.28
CA PHE A 61 -8.01 -2.27 -10.26
C PHE A 61 -8.50 -3.56 -9.58
N GLU A 62 -7.86 -3.96 -8.50
CA GLU A 62 -8.23 -5.17 -7.77
C GLU A 62 -9.64 -5.05 -7.16
N LYS A 63 -9.93 -3.91 -6.53
CA LYS A 63 -11.26 -3.68 -5.93
C LYS A 63 -12.36 -3.72 -6.98
N SER A 64 -12.13 -3.16 -8.17
CA SER A 64 -13.14 -3.15 -9.24
C SER A 64 -13.46 -4.55 -9.76
N HIS A 65 -12.58 -5.51 -9.51
CA HIS A 65 -12.78 -6.92 -9.86
C HIS A 65 -13.26 -7.76 -8.68
N GLY A 66 -13.75 -7.11 -7.62
CA GLY A 66 -14.31 -7.78 -6.45
C GLY A 66 -13.27 -8.43 -5.56
N ARG A 67 -11.99 -8.06 -5.69
CA ARG A 67 -10.91 -8.65 -4.91
C ARG A 67 -10.56 -7.82 -3.69
N ILE A 68 -9.98 -8.50 -2.69
CA ILE A 68 -9.34 -7.84 -1.55
C ILE A 68 -7.91 -7.51 -1.97
N VAL A 69 -7.46 -6.30 -1.67
CA VAL A 69 -6.10 -5.85 -1.97
C VAL A 69 -5.46 -5.25 -0.72
N ILE A 70 -4.23 -5.65 -0.47
CA ILE A 70 -3.42 -5.13 0.63
C ILE A 70 -2.33 -4.25 0.02
N CYS A 71 -2.23 -3.01 0.49
CA CYS A 71 -1.13 -2.12 0.13
C CYS A 71 -0.42 -1.69 1.39
N ASP A 72 0.92 -1.82 1.42
CA ASP A 72 1.68 -1.36 2.57
C ASP A 72 2.61 -0.22 2.16
N PHE A 73 2.55 0.85 2.96
CA PHE A 73 3.29 2.09 2.76
C PHE A 73 4.13 2.42 4.00
N VAL A 74 5.26 3.07 3.79
CA VAL A 74 6.04 3.68 4.87
C VAL A 74 5.53 5.11 5.07
N CYS A 75 4.87 5.36 6.20
CA CYS A 75 4.43 6.71 6.63
C CYS A 75 3.80 7.56 5.52
N PRO A 76 2.71 7.16 4.89
CA PRO A 76 2.04 8.01 3.91
C PRO A 76 1.49 9.26 4.59
N THR A 77 1.44 10.37 3.85
CA THR A 77 0.83 11.59 4.37
C THR A 77 -0.67 11.40 4.51
N ARG A 78 -1.29 12.28 5.32
CA ARG A 78 -2.76 12.28 5.46
C ARG A 78 -3.45 12.43 4.10
N GLU A 79 -2.93 13.33 3.25
CA GLU A 79 -3.49 13.56 1.93
C GLU A 79 -3.42 12.30 1.05
N THR A 80 -2.26 11.63 1.01
CA THR A 80 -2.12 10.41 0.22
C THR A 80 -3.01 9.29 0.75
N LYS A 81 -3.18 9.20 2.06
CA LYS A 81 -4.09 8.23 2.67
C LYS A 81 -5.54 8.51 2.26
N GLU A 82 -5.97 9.77 2.33
CA GLU A 82 -7.33 10.16 1.94
C GLU A 82 -7.58 9.89 0.46
N ASN A 83 -6.61 10.20 -0.39
CA ASN A 83 -6.70 9.94 -1.83
C ASN A 83 -6.74 8.44 -2.15
N PHE A 84 -6.03 7.63 -1.39
CA PHE A 84 -6.08 6.18 -1.53
C PHE A 84 -7.45 5.63 -1.15
N ALA A 85 -8.13 6.28 -0.20
CA ALA A 85 -9.46 5.92 0.30
C ALA A 85 -9.54 4.45 0.74
N PRO A 86 -8.76 4.05 1.75
CA PRO A 86 -8.80 2.67 2.23
C PRO A 86 -10.13 2.35 2.90
N ASP A 87 -10.58 1.12 2.75
CA ASP A 87 -11.74 0.60 3.49
C ASP A 87 -11.33 0.27 4.93
N ILE A 88 -10.10 -0.24 5.10
CA ILE A 88 -9.54 -0.58 6.41
C ILE A 88 -8.10 -0.05 6.46
N THR A 89 -7.73 0.57 7.58
CA THR A 89 -6.37 1.01 7.83
C THR A 89 -5.83 0.29 9.05
N ILE A 90 -4.65 -0.31 8.92
CA ILE A 90 -3.96 -1.00 10.01
C ILE A 90 -2.64 -0.28 10.26
N TRP A 91 -2.42 0.14 11.51
CA TRP A 91 -1.16 0.73 11.94
C TRP A 91 -0.31 -0.34 12.59
N THR A 92 0.92 -0.50 12.13
CA THR A 92 1.87 -1.39 12.78
C THR A 92 2.82 -0.54 13.63
N VAL A 93 3.07 -1.01 14.86
CA VAL A 93 4.02 -0.37 15.79
C VAL A 93 5.07 -1.40 16.18
N SER A 94 6.29 -0.93 16.37
CA SER A 94 7.40 -1.78 16.81
C SER A 94 7.71 -1.60 18.28
#